data_0c68b09704cee5b2dce1ae516bfe8ee6
#
_entry.id   0c68b09704cee5b2dce1ae516bfe8ee6
#
_cell.length_a   1.000
_cell.length_b   1.000
_cell.length_c   1.000
_cell.angle_alpha   90.00
_cell.angle_beta   90.00
_cell.angle_gamma   90.00
#
_symmetry.space_group_name_H-M   'P 1'
#
loop_
_entity.id
_entity.type
_entity.pdbx_description
1 polymer ?
#
loop_
_entity_poly.entity_id
_entity_poly.type
_entity_poly.pdbx_seq_one_letter_code
_entity_poly.pdbx_strand_id
1 'polypeptide(L)'
;EICACLVGSEMCIRDSYASCSGFGQYGPLTHRACYDIVAQAMGGMVNLTGFKDTDPVKVGPSVADHVSGIYLTVGVLAALHHRDMTGEGQQVDVSMFDTIFSLLENALVNYTMAGEISQRNGNIDPSIAPFDIFPCKDGFTALGVGNDRLFDTFCHTIGHEELLSDPRYETNDLRCKNYLCLLYTSPSPRDMRRS
;
A
#
# COMPACT_ATOMS: atom_id res chain seq x y z
N GLU A 1 5.43 -1.37 32.93
CA GLU A 1 5.92 -0.54 34.06
C GLU A 1 5.34 0.86 34.06
N ILE A 2 5.08 1.50 32.91
CA ILE A 2 4.46 2.84 32.86
C ILE A 2 2.99 2.76 33.34
N CYS A 3 2.28 1.69 33.06
CA CYS A 3 0.92 1.44 33.62
C CYS A 3 0.89 1.40 35.13
N ALA A 4 1.93 0.86 35.78
CA ALA A 4 1.99 0.79 37.26
C ALA A 4 2.21 2.18 37.90
N CYS A 5 2.80 3.13 37.20
CA CYS A 5 2.99 4.51 37.67
C CYS A 5 1.74 5.39 37.47
N LEU A 6 0.86 5.05 36.53
CA LEU A 6 -0.43 5.71 36.31
C LEU A 6 -1.56 5.14 37.22
N VAL A 7 -1.31 4.05 37.90
CA VAL A 7 -2.18 3.49 38.96
C VAL A 7 -1.88 4.18 40.29
N GLY A 8 -1.83 5.50 40.29
CA GLY A 8 -2.03 6.31 41.48
C GLY A 8 -3.52 6.53 41.62
N SER A 9 -4.06 6.08 42.71
CA SER A 9 -5.38 6.16 43.34
C SER A 9 -6.56 6.94 42.71
N GLU A 10 -6.41 7.56 41.55
CA GLU A 10 -7.48 8.27 40.81
C GLU A 10 -7.23 8.15 39.29
N MET A 11 -7.40 6.93 38.76
CA MET A 11 -7.58 6.80 37.31
C MET A 11 -8.91 7.47 36.99
N CYS A 12 -8.86 8.66 36.39
CA CYS A 12 -10.05 9.34 35.95
C CYS A 12 -10.74 8.47 34.89
N ILE A 13 -12.00 8.13 35.09
CA ILE A 13 -12.81 7.36 34.15
C ILE A 13 -12.81 7.98 32.73
N ARG A 14 -12.48 9.26 32.64
CA ARG A 14 -12.38 10.03 31.39
C ARG A 14 -10.98 9.97 30.73
N ASP A 15 -10.00 9.35 31.37
CA ASP A 15 -8.65 9.29 30.78
C ASP A 15 -8.61 8.29 29.64
N SER A 16 -7.93 8.69 28.57
CA SER A 16 -7.62 7.81 27.44
C SER A 16 -6.11 7.62 27.36
N TYR A 17 -5.68 6.39 27.20
CA TYR A 17 -4.27 6.02 27.05
C TYR A 17 -4.02 5.51 25.64
N ALA A 18 -3.05 6.11 24.93
CA ALA A 18 -2.71 5.72 23.57
C ALA A 18 -1.26 5.22 23.51
N SER A 19 -1.06 4.07 22.88
CA SER A 19 0.25 3.44 22.68
C SER A 19 0.45 3.07 21.21
N CYS A 20 1.70 3.24 20.73
CA CYS A 20 2.16 2.71 19.46
C CYS A 20 3.41 1.88 19.72
N SER A 21 3.42 0.64 19.26
CA SER A 21 4.56 -0.26 19.44
C SER A 21 4.72 -1.20 18.25
N GLY A 22 5.83 -1.94 18.20
CA GLY A 22 6.11 -2.82 17.08
C GLY A 22 5.06 -3.90 16.84
N PHE A 23 4.55 -4.50 17.91
CA PHE A 23 3.65 -5.66 17.85
C PHE A 23 2.40 -5.50 18.73
N GLY A 24 2.08 -4.30 19.18
CA GLY A 24 0.96 -4.04 20.06
C GLY A 24 1.26 -4.38 21.53
N GLN A 25 0.30 -4.08 22.40
CA GLN A 25 0.38 -4.33 23.84
C GLN A 25 -0.11 -5.74 24.21
N TYR A 26 -0.68 -6.48 23.25
CA TYR A 26 -1.23 -7.83 23.43
C TYR A 26 -0.58 -8.82 22.46
N GLY A 27 -0.61 -10.10 22.83
CA GLY A 27 -0.13 -11.17 21.97
C GLY A 27 1.31 -11.62 22.25
N PRO A 28 1.80 -12.62 21.51
CA PRO A 28 3.05 -13.33 21.83
C PRO A 28 4.32 -12.52 21.56
N LEU A 29 4.23 -11.43 20.80
CA LEU A 29 5.39 -10.63 20.38
C LEU A 29 5.51 -9.27 21.08
N THR A 30 4.66 -8.98 22.07
CA THR A 30 4.60 -7.69 22.77
C THR A 30 5.94 -7.23 23.38
N HIS A 31 6.76 -8.19 23.78
CA HIS A 31 8.07 -7.93 24.40
C HIS A 31 9.22 -7.72 23.38
N ARG A 32 8.95 -7.87 22.07
CA ARG A 32 9.97 -7.72 21.04
C ARG A 32 10.11 -6.26 20.60
N ALA A 33 11.36 -5.81 20.50
CA ALA A 33 11.65 -4.55 19.83
C ALA A 33 11.39 -4.64 18.31
N CYS A 34 10.95 -3.54 17.73
CA CYS A 34 10.68 -3.44 16.31
C CYS A 34 11.07 -2.05 15.81
N TYR A 35 11.83 -2.02 14.74
CA TYR A 35 12.00 -0.85 13.89
C TYR A 35 11.16 -0.99 12.63
N ASP A 36 10.97 0.10 11.91
CA ASP A 36 10.24 0.15 10.64
C ASP A 36 10.56 -1.02 9.70
N ILE A 37 11.85 -1.29 9.44
CA ILE A 37 12.26 -2.38 8.54
C ILE A 37 11.81 -3.77 9.02
N VAL A 38 11.76 -3.98 10.34
CA VAL A 38 11.29 -5.25 10.92
C VAL A 38 9.79 -5.41 10.73
N ALA A 39 9.02 -4.33 10.96
CA ALA A 39 7.58 -4.30 10.71
C ALA A 39 7.27 -4.52 9.23
N GLN A 40 7.96 -3.84 8.31
CA GLN A 40 7.82 -4.03 6.86
C GLN A 40 8.12 -5.47 6.43
N ALA A 41 9.19 -6.07 6.95
CA ALA A 41 9.60 -7.43 6.59
C ALA A 41 8.61 -8.49 7.11
N MET A 42 8.28 -8.41 8.40
CA MET A 42 7.37 -9.37 9.04
C MET A 42 5.92 -9.19 8.58
N GLY A 43 5.50 -7.94 8.32
CA GLY A 43 4.18 -7.62 7.81
C GLY A 43 3.97 -7.95 6.33
N GLY A 44 5.02 -8.37 5.59
CA GLY A 44 4.92 -8.84 4.20
C GLY A 44 5.21 -7.80 3.13
N MET A 45 5.30 -6.51 3.45
CA MET A 45 5.52 -5.43 2.48
C MET A 45 6.84 -5.58 1.71
N VAL A 46 7.91 -5.98 2.39
CA VAL A 46 9.23 -6.22 1.76
C VAL A 46 9.16 -7.32 0.69
N ASN A 47 8.32 -8.33 0.91
CA ASN A 47 8.14 -9.40 -0.09
C ASN A 47 7.39 -8.94 -1.34
N LEU A 48 6.56 -7.92 -1.24
CA LEU A 48 5.79 -7.35 -2.36
C LEU A 48 6.53 -6.22 -3.08
N THR A 49 7.59 -5.67 -2.48
CA THR A 49 8.32 -4.52 -3.01
C THR A 49 9.54 -4.95 -3.81
N GLY A 50 9.69 -4.43 -5.02
CA GLY A 50 10.81 -4.70 -5.93
C GLY A 50 10.41 -5.48 -7.17
N PHE A 51 11.39 -5.81 -8.00
CA PHE A 51 11.20 -6.58 -9.23
C PHE A 51 11.25 -8.08 -8.95
N LYS A 52 10.58 -8.87 -9.81
CA LYS A 52 10.35 -10.30 -9.63
C LYS A 52 11.63 -11.11 -9.33
N ASP A 53 12.70 -10.80 -10.04
CA ASP A 53 13.94 -11.59 -10.01
C ASP A 53 15.06 -10.90 -9.21
N THR A 54 14.70 -9.99 -8.30
CA THR A 54 15.64 -9.31 -7.41
C THR A 54 15.43 -9.70 -5.95
N ASP A 55 16.42 -9.38 -5.11
CA ASP A 55 16.28 -9.51 -3.67
C ASP A 55 15.12 -8.64 -3.14
N PRO A 56 14.45 -9.06 -2.05
CA PRO A 56 13.44 -8.24 -1.39
C PRO A 56 14.03 -6.91 -0.90
N VAL A 57 13.30 -5.83 -1.10
CA VAL A 57 13.71 -4.49 -0.65
C VAL A 57 12.62 -3.84 0.19
N LYS A 58 13.03 -3.06 1.18
CA LYS A 58 12.07 -2.25 1.94
C LYS A 58 11.61 -1.05 1.10
N VAL A 59 10.42 -0.54 1.39
CA VAL A 59 10.00 0.78 0.91
C VAL A 59 10.95 1.85 1.45
N GLY A 60 11.34 2.82 0.63
CA GLY A 60 12.35 3.83 0.98
C GLY A 60 12.08 4.57 2.30
N PRO A 61 10.97 5.28 2.44
CA PRO A 61 10.55 5.91 3.70
C PRO A 61 10.25 4.90 4.81
N SER A 62 10.28 5.34 6.07
CA SER A 62 9.86 4.54 7.24
C SER A 62 8.33 4.50 7.32
N VAL A 63 7.71 3.75 6.40
CA VAL A 63 6.26 3.73 6.20
C VAL A 63 5.52 3.15 7.40
N ALA A 64 6.09 2.15 8.08
CA ALA A 64 5.49 1.57 9.28
C ALA A 64 5.39 2.60 10.40
N ASP A 65 6.45 3.37 10.65
CA ASP A 65 6.47 4.42 11.67
C ASP A 65 5.43 5.51 11.36
N HIS A 66 5.45 6.05 10.14
CA HIS A 66 4.60 7.16 9.74
C HIS A 66 3.11 6.79 9.74
N VAL A 67 2.75 5.65 9.14
CA VAL A 67 1.34 5.26 9.03
C VAL A 67 0.78 4.82 10.39
N SER A 68 1.59 4.18 11.24
CA SER A 68 1.18 3.88 12.61
C SER A 68 0.93 5.15 13.43
N GLY A 69 1.73 6.19 13.23
CA GLY A 69 1.47 7.51 13.83
C GLY A 69 0.15 8.13 13.37
N ILE A 70 -0.19 7.98 12.09
CA ILE A 70 -1.49 8.42 11.56
C ILE A 70 -2.64 7.60 12.16
N TYR A 71 -2.53 6.27 12.22
CA TYR A 71 -3.55 5.41 12.84
C TYR A 71 -3.72 5.71 14.32
N LEU A 72 -2.61 5.97 15.04
CA LEU A 72 -2.69 6.39 16.43
C LEU A 72 -3.46 7.71 16.57
N THR A 73 -3.19 8.67 15.71
CA THR A 73 -3.89 9.96 15.70
C THR A 73 -5.39 9.77 15.46
N VAL A 74 -5.77 8.95 14.48
CA VAL A 74 -7.19 8.63 14.22
C VAL A 74 -7.83 7.93 15.42
N GLY A 75 -7.13 6.97 16.02
CA GLY A 75 -7.59 6.27 17.22
C GLY A 75 -7.81 7.21 18.40
N VAL A 76 -6.87 8.14 18.62
CA VAL A 76 -7.00 9.17 19.69
C VAL A 76 -8.19 10.08 19.44
N LEU A 77 -8.41 10.55 18.20
CA LEU A 77 -9.57 11.39 17.86
C LEU A 77 -10.89 10.63 18.07
N ALA A 78 -10.94 9.35 17.71
CA ALA A 78 -12.10 8.50 17.95
C ALA A 78 -12.36 8.30 19.46
N ALA A 79 -11.30 8.09 20.23
CA ALA A 79 -11.39 7.96 21.69
C ALA A 79 -11.86 9.25 22.37
N LEU A 80 -11.41 10.41 21.89
CA LEU A 80 -11.89 11.72 22.37
C LEU A 80 -13.35 11.92 22.05
N HIS A 81 -13.79 11.59 20.84
CA HIS A 81 -15.20 11.67 20.46
C HIS A 81 -16.06 10.75 21.34
N HIS A 82 -15.64 9.49 21.55
CA HIS A 82 -16.31 8.57 22.45
C HIS A 82 -16.43 9.16 23.87
N ARG A 83 -15.33 9.66 24.42
CA ARG A 83 -15.31 10.29 25.74
C ARG A 83 -16.28 11.48 25.85
N ASP A 84 -16.35 12.30 24.81
CA ASP A 84 -17.24 13.48 24.81
C ASP A 84 -18.72 13.08 24.79
N MET A 85 -19.05 11.93 24.17
CA MET A 85 -20.40 11.39 24.11
C MET A 85 -20.80 10.60 25.36
N THR A 86 -19.88 9.88 25.98
CA THR A 86 -20.18 8.91 27.05
C THR A 86 -19.66 9.35 28.41
N GLY A 87 -18.67 10.23 28.45
CA GLY A 87 -17.94 10.59 29.67
C GLY A 87 -16.81 9.61 30.01
N GLU A 88 -16.60 8.55 29.22
CA GLU A 88 -15.65 7.48 29.49
C GLU A 88 -14.45 7.53 28.53
N GLY A 89 -13.24 7.39 29.09
CA GLY A 89 -12.01 7.20 28.35
C GLY A 89 -11.81 5.75 27.93
N GLN A 90 -10.76 5.51 27.12
CA GLN A 90 -10.44 4.17 26.66
C GLN A 90 -8.96 4.03 26.28
N GLN A 91 -8.52 2.78 26.12
CA GLN A 91 -7.19 2.48 25.59
C GLN A 91 -7.23 2.43 24.06
N VAL A 92 -6.21 3.03 23.45
CA VAL A 92 -5.91 2.95 22.01
C VAL A 92 -4.56 2.28 21.85
N ASP A 93 -4.53 1.13 21.19
CA ASP A 93 -3.28 0.40 20.90
C ASP A 93 -3.10 0.24 19.40
N VAL A 94 -1.92 0.64 18.89
CA VAL A 94 -1.55 0.53 17.48
C VAL A 94 -0.26 -0.26 17.37
N SER A 95 -0.31 -1.32 16.59
CA SER A 95 0.82 -2.16 16.23
C SER A 95 1.38 -1.75 14.85
N MET A 96 2.68 -1.52 14.76
CA MET A 96 3.34 -1.26 13.47
C MET A 96 3.22 -2.46 12.53
N PHE A 97 3.29 -3.68 13.06
CA PHE A 97 3.10 -4.91 12.30
C PHE A 97 1.70 -4.97 11.67
N ASP A 98 0.64 -4.75 12.46
CA ASP A 98 -0.73 -4.76 11.95
C ASP A 98 -1.00 -3.61 10.98
N THR A 99 -0.37 -2.46 11.22
CA THR A 99 -0.40 -1.33 10.28
C THR A 99 0.14 -1.74 8.92
N ILE A 100 1.32 -2.35 8.85
CA ILE A 100 1.88 -2.84 7.58
C ILE A 100 0.99 -3.90 6.96
N PHE A 101 0.48 -4.85 7.76
CA PHE A 101 -0.44 -5.87 7.27
C PHE A 101 -1.70 -5.27 6.63
N SER A 102 -2.25 -4.21 7.22
CA SER A 102 -3.41 -3.50 6.65
C SER A 102 -3.13 -2.82 5.30
N LEU A 103 -1.87 -2.53 4.98
CA LEU A 103 -1.44 -1.91 3.72
C LEU A 103 -1.16 -2.92 2.60
N LEU A 104 -1.32 -4.23 2.84
CA LEU A 104 -1.06 -5.24 1.79
C LEU A 104 -2.14 -5.31 0.71
N GLU A 105 -3.24 -4.59 0.89
CA GLU A 105 -4.32 -4.42 -0.10
C GLU A 105 -4.75 -5.74 -0.77
N ASN A 106 -4.58 -5.80 -2.09
CA ASN A 106 -4.97 -6.95 -2.91
C ASN A 106 -4.25 -8.24 -2.55
N ALA A 107 -3.03 -8.18 -1.98
CA ALA A 107 -2.30 -9.40 -1.62
C ALA A 107 -3.01 -10.20 -0.54
N LEU A 108 -3.63 -9.53 0.43
CA LEU A 108 -4.44 -10.18 1.46
C LEU A 108 -5.72 -10.78 0.88
N VAL A 109 -6.40 -10.05 -0.01
CA VAL A 109 -7.61 -10.51 -0.68
C VAL A 109 -7.31 -11.71 -1.58
N ASN A 110 -6.25 -11.66 -2.38
CA ASN A 110 -5.82 -12.77 -3.24
C ASN A 110 -5.56 -14.04 -2.44
N TYR A 111 -4.87 -13.91 -1.31
CA TYR A 111 -4.61 -15.07 -0.46
C TYR A 111 -5.88 -15.62 0.19
N THR A 112 -6.72 -14.76 0.76
CA THR A 112 -7.91 -15.21 1.51
C THR A 112 -9.03 -15.73 0.62
N MET A 113 -9.20 -15.17 -0.58
CA MET A 113 -10.29 -15.50 -1.50
C MET A 113 -9.90 -16.53 -2.58
N ALA A 114 -8.65 -16.47 -3.07
CA ALA A 114 -8.18 -17.34 -4.16
C ALA A 114 -7.07 -18.32 -3.73
N GLY A 115 -6.49 -18.19 -2.53
CA GLY A 115 -5.35 -18.99 -2.08
C GLY A 115 -4.04 -18.62 -2.79
N GLU A 116 -4.01 -17.50 -3.48
CA GLU A 116 -2.87 -17.06 -4.28
C GLU A 116 -1.91 -16.20 -3.46
N ILE A 117 -0.61 -16.51 -3.54
CA ILE A 117 0.44 -15.72 -2.92
C ILE A 117 0.95 -14.69 -3.93
N SER A 118 0.65 -13.41 -3.67
CA SER A 118 1.10 -12.29 -4.50
C SER A 118 2.63 -12.22 -4.54
N GLN A 119 3.16 -11.89 -5.72
CA GLN A 119 4.59 -11.78 -5.99
C GLN A 119 4.98 -10.32 -6.25
N ARG A 120 6.28 -10.03 -6.18
CA ARG A 120 6.82 -8.75 -6.63
C ARG A 120 6.60 -8.56 -8.13
N ASN A 121 6.01 -7.45 -8.51
CA ASN A 121 5.71 -7.11 -9.91
C ASN A 121 6.43 -5.84 -10.40
N GLY A 122 7.39 -5.32 -9.63
CA GLY A 122 8.03 -4.04 -9.95
C GLY A 122 7.03 -2.90 -9.81
N ASN A 123 6.81 -2.16 -10.88
CA ASN A 123 5.88 -1.03 -10.92
C ASN A 123 4.52 -1.40 -11.55
N ILE A 124 4.37 -2.65 -12.00
CA ILE A 124 3.17 -3.10 -12.71
C ILE A 124 2.03 -3.34 -11.70
N ASP A 125 0.87 -2.76 -11.96
CA ASP A 125 -0.36 -3.15 -11.28
C ASP A 125 -1.00 -4.34 -12.00
N PRO A 126 -1.26 -5.46 -11.31
CA PRO A 126 -1.83 -6.65 -11.97
C PRO A 126 -3.29 -6.48 -12.40
N SER A 127 -3.98 -5.47 -11.89
CA SER A 127 -5.41 -5.20 -12.14
C SER A 127 -5.67 -4.09 -13.17
N ILE A 128 -4.63 -3.36 -13.60
CA ILE A 128 -4.74 -2.19 -14.48
C ILE A 128 -3.67 -2.23 -15.56
N ALA A 129 -4.05 -1.98 -16.83
CA ALA A 129 -3.09 -1.93 -17.92
C ALA A 129 -3.45 -0.89 -19.00
N PRO A 130 -2.44 -0.08 -19.46
CA PRO A 130 -1.05 -0.02 -18.97
C PRO A 130 -0.90 0.74 -17.65
N PHE A 131 -0.07 0.21 -16.77
CA PHE A 131 0.29 0.86 -15.50
C PHE A 131 1.73 0.49 -15.15
N ASP A 132 2.66 1.44 -15.30
CA ASP A 132 4.10 1.21 -15.06
C ASP A 132 4.89 2.53 -15.05
N ILE A 133 6.19 2.43 -14.81
CA ILE A 133 7.17 3.51 -14.97
C ILE A 133 8.03 3.20 -16.20
N PHE A 134 7.96 4.08 -17.19
CA PHE A 134 8.61 3.92 -18.48
C PHE A 134 9.82 4.85 -18.62
N PRO A 135 10.93 4.37 -19.22
CA PRO A 135 12.03 5.25 -19.57
C PRO A 135 11.62 6.19 -20.73
N CYS A 136 11.93 7.46 -20.62
CA CYS A 136 11.76 8.45 -21.67
C CYS A 136 13.11 9.13 -22.00
N LYS A 137 13.13 10.03 -23.00
CA LYS A 137 14.36 10.63 -23.52
C LYS A 137 15.21 11.32 -22.45
N ASP A 138 14.58 11.92 -21.45
CA ASP A 138 15.21 12.76 -20.42
C ASP A 138 14.98 12.23 -18.99
N GLY A 139 14.57 10.96 -18.84
CA GLY A 139 14.34 10.34 -17.53
C GLY A 139 13.29 9.24 -17.56
N PHE A 140 12.31 9.33 -16.68
CA PHE A 140 11.24 8.36 -16.55
C PHE A 140 9.88 9.05 -16.48
N THR A 141 8.85 8.39 -16.98
CA THR A 141 7.46 8.82 -16.84
C THR A 141 6.64 7.71 -16.19
N ALA A 142 5.78 8.07 -15.25
CA ALA A 142 4.79 7.15 -14.70
C ALA A 142 3.50 7.26 -15.52
N LEU A 143 2.94 6.12 -15.89
CA LEU A 143 1.70 6.02 -16.65
C LEU A 143 0.71 5.14 -15.88
N GLY A 144 -0.53 5.62 -15.73
CA GLY A 144 -1.62 4.86 -15.14
C GLY A 144 -2.90 5.05 -15.95
N VAL A 145 -3.31 4.01 -16.66
CA VAL A 145 -4.49 4.02 -17.54
C VAL A 145 -5.55 3.10 -16.96
N GLY A 146 -6.31 3.61 -15.99
CA GLY A 146 -7.20 2.84 -15.13
C GLY A 146 -8.58 2.52 -15.71
N ASN A 147 -8.92 2.99 -16.93
CA ASN A 147 -10.22 2.71 -17.56
C ASN A 147 -10.17 2.88 -19.08
N ASP A 148 -11.22 2.45 -19.77
CA ASP A 148 -11.27 2.43 -21.24
C ASP A 148 -11.23 3.84 -21.85
N ARG A 149 -11.80 4.84 -21.21
CA ARG A 149 -11.73 6.24 -21.67
C ARG A 149 -10.29 6.78 -21.61
N LEU A 150 -9.55 6.45 -20.56
CA LEU A 150 -8.13 6.81 -20.46
C LEU A 150 -7.30 6.04 -21.47
N PHE A 151 -7.66 4.79 -21.77
CA PHE A 151 -6.99 4.00 -22.81
C PHE A 151 -7.20 4.61 -24.20
N ASP A 152 -8.41 5.05 -24.51
CA ASP A 152 -8.70 5.80 -25.74
C ASP A 152 -7.82 7.05 -25.86
N THR A 153 -7.82 7.89 -24.82
CA THR A 153 -6.98 9.09 -24.76
C THR A 153 -5.49 8.75 -24.91
N PHE A 154 -5.04 7.69 -24.25
CA PHE A 154 -3.66 7.22 -24.35
C PHE A 154 -3.30 6.84 -25.78
N CYS A 155 -4.11 6.02 -26.47
CA CYS A 155 -3.87 5.59 -27.85
C CYS A 155 -3.78 6.78 -28.81
N HIS A 156 -4.68 7.75 -28.71
CA HIS A 156 -4.63 8.98 -29.48
C HIS A 156 -3.36 9.81 -29.19
N THR A 157 -2.98 9.91 -27.90
CA THR A 157 -1.80 10.70 -27.50
C THR A 157 -0.50 10.12 -28.03
N ILE A 158 -0.37 8.78 -28.07
CA ILE A 158 0.82 8.11 -28.59
C ILE A 158 0.79 7.90 -30.12
N GLY A 159 -0.32 8.23 -30.81
CA GLY A 159 -0.50 8.05 -32.25
C GLY A 159 -0.68 6.59 -32.68
N HIS A 160 -1.22 5.73 -31.81
CA HIS A 160 -1.46 4.30 -32.04
C HIS A 160 -2.94 3.96 -31.89
N GLU A 161 -3.78 4.60 -32.68
CA GLU A 161 -5.23 4.41 -32.68
C GLU A 161 -5.65 2.99 -33.10
N GLU A 162 -4.80 2.27 -33.82
CA GLU A 162 -5.02 0.87 -34.19
C GLU A 162 -5.17 -0.05 -32.99
N LEU A 163 -4.61 0.30 -31.82
CA LEU A 163 -4.76 -0.46 -30.59
C LEU A 163 -6.21 -0.48 -30.09
N LEU A 164 -7.01 0.53 -30.43
CA LEU A 164 -8.42 0.60 -30.06
C LEU A 164 -9.28 -0.44 -30.81
N SER A 165 -8.82 -0.87 -31.99
CA SER A 165 -9.51 -1.86 -32.82
C SER A 165 -8.98 -3.27 -32.61
N ASP A 166 -7.96 -3.47 -31.80
CA ASP A 166 -7.36 -4.78 -31.53
C ASP A 166 -8.15 -5.53 -30.43
N PRO A 167 -8.73 -6.70 -30.73
CA PRO A 167 -9.51 -7.46 -29.75
C PRO A 167 -8.75 -7.83 -28.47
N ARG A 168 -7.42 -7.84 -28.52
CA ARG A 168 -6.58 -8.14 -27.34
C ARG A 168 -6.62 -7.04 -26.29
N TYR A 169 -7.07 -5.82 -26.65
CA TYR A 169 -7.02 -4.62 -25.81
C TYR A 169 -8.39 -3.99 -25.57
N GLU A 170 -9.45 -4.62 -26.02
CA GLU A 170 -10.82 -4.10 -25.94
C GLU A 170 -11.26 -3.80 -24.49
N THR A 171 -10.89 -4.65 -23.54
CA THR A 171 -11.19 -4.45 -22.12
C THR A 171 -9.94 -4.40 -21.28
N ASN A 172 -10.01 -3.79 -20.08
CA ASN A 172 -8.90 -3.77 -19.15
C ASN A 172 -8.36 -5.16 -18.83
N ASP A 173 -9.23 -6.16 -18.62
CA ASP A 173 -8.82 -7.54 -18.34
C ASP A 173 -8.02 -8.15 -19.49
N LEU A 174 -8.42 -7.85 -20.74
CA LEU A 174 -7.67 -8.29 -21.92
C LEU A 174 -6.33 -7.57 -22.03
N ARG A 175 -6.28 -6.29 -21.71
CA ARG A 175 -5.03 -5.53 -21.65
C ARG A 175 -4.07 -6.08 -20.61
N CYS A 176 -4.55 -6.39 -19.40
CA CYS A 176 -3.74 -7.01 -18.36
C CYS A 176 -3.18 -8.38 -18.80
N LYS A 177 -4.00 -9.22 -19.42
CA LYS A 177 -3.57 -10.53 -19.95
C LYS A 177 -2.53 -10.40 -21.06
N ASN A 178 -2.63 -9.36 -21.88
CA ASN A 178 -1.75 -9.11 -23.02
C ASN A 178 -0.75 -7.99 -22.74
N TYR A 179 -0.42 -7.73 -21.48
CA TYR A 179 0.37 -6.59 -21.04
C TYR A 179 1.71 -6.46 -21.78
N LEU A 180 2.48 -7.53 -21.88
CA LEU A 180 3.77 -7.51 -22.60
C LEU A 180 3.61 -7.20 -24.08
N CYS A 181 2.56 -7.72 -24.73
CA CYS A 181 2.28 -7.41 -26.14
C CYS A 181 1.94 -5.92 -26.29
N LEU A 182 1.14 -5.36 -25.39
CA LEU A 182 0.78 -3.96 -25.37
C LEU A 182 2.02 -3.06 -25.21
N LEU A 183 2.95 -3.43 -24.34
CA LEU A 183 4.20 -2.70 -24.14
C LEU A 183 5.09 -2.68 -25.39
N TYR A 184 5.20 -3.82 -26.10
CA TYR A 184 6.04 -3.92 -27.30
C TYR A 184 5.42 -3.26 -28.54
N THR A 185 4.09 -3.12 -28.60
CA THR A 185 3.39 -2.43 -29.68
C THR A 185 3.27 -0.93 -29.46
N SER A 186 3.35 -0.47 -28.23
CA SER A 186 3.42 0.97 -27.96
C SER A 186 4.80 1.51 -28.33
N PRO A 187 4.92 2.72 -28.93
CA PRO A 187 6.22 3.32 -29.17
C PRO A 187 6.97 3.39 -27.86
N SER A 188 8.27 3.14 -27.91
CA SER A 188 9.09 3.32 -26.72
C SER A 188 8.79 4.70 -26.12
N PRO A 189 8.54 4.83 -24.81
CA PRO A 189 8.37 6.12 -24.18
C PRO A 189 9.56 7.07 -24.41
N ARG A 190 10.69 6.54 -24.95
CA ARG A 190 11.82 7.33 -25.44
C ARG A 190 11.44 8.27 -26.59
N ASP A 191 10.37 7.94 -27.32
CA ASP A 191 9.88 8.72 -28.47
C ASP A 191 8.75 9.68 -28.08
N MET A 192 8.18 9.54 -26.87
CA MET A 192 7.13 10.44 -26.38
C MET A 192 7.73 11.80 -26.03
N ARG A 193 7.28 12.83 -26.72
CA ARG A 193 7.59 14.21 -26.36
C ARG A 193 6.78 14.59 -25.13
N ARG A 194 7.44 15.19 -24.12
CA ARG A 194 6.72 15.92 -23.08
C ARG A 194 5.97 17.08 -23.75
N SER A 195 4.64 17.07 -23.66
CA SER A 195 3.81 18.22 -23.97
C SER A 195 3.86 19.23 -22.83
#